data_ddb5072ead8f9329f6f79f31309f68d9
#
_entry.id   ddb5072ead8f9329f6f79f31309f68d9
#
_cell.length_a   1.000
_cell.length_b   1.000
_cell.length_c   1.000
_cell.angle_alpha   90.00
_cell.angle_beta   90.00
_cell.angle_gamma   90.00
#
_symmetry.space_group_name_H-M   'P 1'
#
loop_
_entity.id
_entity.type
_entity.pdbx_description
1 polymer ?
#
loop_
_entity_poly.entity_id
_entity_poly.type
_entity_poly.pdbx_seq_one_letter_code
_entity_poly.pdbx_strand_id
1 'polypeptide(L)'
;PAAGLSNPNIANPVASPATTTNYIVSVGVNGCSRLKKDTIVVTVRPKPVIQLTNDTLICSIDTLQLQATGTGTALWTPNYNINNTTSQTPLVSPDVPTTYFVRFTDAYHCFKDDSVFVDVKTVVSVDAGPDTSICKTEGFKLKTTSDALHFVWTPNTSLNNDTIKNPFANPVTTTTYLVTANIGKCQSQDRVKITVAPYPPAFAGNDTTVCLGFSTQIKASGGSIYTWNPTTFLSNPSVANPLVINPTGSILYTVTVRDTLGCTKAVKDSVLVKVIRELVVNAGPSDTSLVEGETMQLQATGASTYLWSPDRWLTSTGVANPVTAPDDDITYYVIGTDMNGCRGTDSIHIRVFR
;
A
#
# COMPACT_ATOMS: atom_id res chain seq x y z
N PRO A 1 49.13 -4.27 59.80
CA PRO A 1 48.00 -5.17 59.64
C PRO A 1 48.43 -6.51 59.03
N ALA A 2 47.73 -7.60 59.30
CA ALA A 2 47.97 -8.92 58.72
C ALA A 2 47.15 -9.17 57.41
N ALA A 3 46.19 -8.26 57.13
CA ALA A 3 45.33 -8.38 55.97
C ALA A 3 46.15 -8.32 54.65
N GLY A 4 45.90 -9.27 53.74
CA GLY A 4 46.64 -9.35 52.47
C GLY A 4 48.04 -9.99 52.56
N LEU A 5 48.47 -10.53 53.72
CA LEU A 5 49.67 -11.34 53.83
C LEU A 5 49.38 -12.84 53.75
N SER A 6 50.22 -13.60 53.05
CA SER A 6 50.09 -15.03 52.97
C SER A 6 50.20 -15.69 54.31
N ASN A 7 51.13 -15.26 55.17
CA ASN A 7 51.30 -15.65 56.55
C ASN A 7 52.06 -14.51 57.30
N PRO A 8 51.45 -13.88 58.32
CA PRO A 8 52.08 -12.75 59.04
C PRO A 8 53.21 -13.16 59.98
N ASN A 9 53.42 -14.47 60.21
CA ASN A 9 54.40 -14.99 61.17
C ASN A 9 55.66 -15.56 60.57
N ILE A 10 55.87 -15.39 59.26
CA ILE A 10 57.09 -15.84 58.54
C ILE A 10 57.92 -14.63 58.13
N ALA A 11 59.18 -14.84 57.93
CA ALA A 11 60.17 -13.78 57.58
C ALA A 11 59.94 -13.15 56.19
N ASN A 12 59.40 -13.96 55.25
CA ASN A 12 59.20 -13.56 53.87
C ASN A 12 57.72 -13.82 53.42
N PRO A 13 56.74 -13.08 53.94
CA PRO A 13 55.34 -13.21 53.51
C PRO A 13 55.14 -12.60 52.12
N VAL A 14 54.23 -13.20 51.30
CA VAL A 14 53.71 -12.58 50.08
C VAL A 14 52.60 -11.61 50.49
N ALA A 15 52.70 -10.36 50.02
CA ALA A 15 51.69 -9.33 50.27
C ALA A 15 50.81 -9.09 49.02
N SER A 16 49.47 -9.16 49.17
CA SER A 16 48.44 -8.87 48.16
C SER A 16 47.35 -7.99 48.72
N PRO A 17 47.63 -6.77 49.14
CA PRO A 17 46.64 -5.89 49.71
C PRO A 17 45.73 -5.31 48.62
N ALA A 18 44.44 -5.10 48.93
CA ALA A 18 43.49 -4.44 48.03
C ALA A 18 43.62 -2.91 47.95
N THR A 19 44.23 -2.31 48.96
CA THR A 19 44.50 -0.85 49.02
C THR A 19 45.94 -0.62 49.53
N THR A 20 46.49 0.58 49.26
CA THR A 20 47.81 0.94 49.77
C THR A 20 47.88 0.68 51.27
N THR A 21 48.81 -0.17 51.69
CA THR A 21 48.92 -0.68 53.07
C THR A 21 50.32 -0.58 53.59
N ASN A 22 50.43 -0.05 54.84
CA ASN A 22 51.67 -0.01 55.61
C ASN A 22 51.78 -1.27 56.42
N TYR A 23 52.74 -2.16 56.11
CA TYR A 23 53.04 -3.32 56.90
C TYR A 23 54.19 -3.02 57.87
N ILE A 24 53.99 -3.40 59.15
CA ILE A 24 55.00 -3.21 60.19
C ILE A 24 55.54 -4.58 60.56
N VAL A 25 56.79 -4.83 60.32
CA VAL A 25 57.48 -6.01 60.80
C VAL A 25 58.03 -5.72 62.20
N SER A 26 57.83 -6.65 63.10
CA SER A 26 58.35 -6.59 64.45
C SER A 26 59.27 -7.80 64.70
N VAL A 27 60.52 -7.59 65.02
CA VAL A 27 61.53 -8.61 65.26
C VAL A 27 61.97 -8.56 66.71
N GLY A 28 61.93 -9.71 67.41
CA GLY A 28 62.43 -9.85 68.76
C GLY A 28 63.30 -11.05 68.94
N VAL A 29 64.19 -11.05 69.91
CA VAL A 29 65.03 -12.20 70.32
C VAL A 29 64.44 -12.75 71.63
N ASN A 30 64.36 -14.09 71.72
CA ASN A 30 63.90 -14.76 72.97
C ASN A 30 64.65 -14.26 74.18
N GLY A 31 63.89 -13.75 75.18
CA GLY A 31 64.45 -13.16 76.40
C GLY A 31 64.67 -11.67 76.42
N CYS A 32 64.40 -10.95 75.33
CA CYS A 32 64.52 -9.50 75.23
C CYS A 32 63.11 -8.86 74.98
N SER A 33 62.65 -8.02 75.90
CA SER A 33 61.34 -7.36 75.83
C SER A 33 61.27 -6.20 74.84
N ARG A 34 62.37 -5.85 74.16
CA ARG A 34 62.41 -4.77 73.16
C ARG A 34 62.30 -5.32 71.74
N LEU A 35 61.17 -5.08 71.07
CA LEU A 35 60.98 -5.37 69.68
C LEU A 35 61.55 -4.24 68.79
N LYS A 36 62.35 -4.55 67.79
CA LYS A 36 62.67 -3.61 66.71
C LYS A 36 61.56 -3.71 65.66
N LYS A 37 61.14 -2.53 65.21
CA LYS A 37 60.09 -2.41 64.19
C LYS A 37 60.62 -1.72 62.98
N ASP A 38 60.16 -2.16 61.79
CA ASP A 38 60.38 -1.49 60.51
C ASP A 38 59.06 -1.49 59.73
N THR A 39 58.93 -0.53 58.78
CA THR A 39 57.70 -0.33 58.06
C THR A 39 57.95 -0.41 56.56
N ILE A 40 57.17 -1.24 55.86
CA ILE A 40 57.15 -1.33 54.43
C ILE A 40 55.78 -0.87 53.93
N VAL A 41 55.81 0.07 52.97
CA VAL A 41 54.61 0.60 52.29
C VAL A 41 54.44 -0.19 51.01
N VAL A 42 53.34 -0.94 50.89
CA VAL A 42 52.90 -1.54 49.62
C VAL A 42 51.85 -0.65 48.98
N THR A 43 52.26 0.05 47.94
CA THR A 43 51.38 0.96 47.22
C THR A 43 50.54 0.18 46.19
N VAL A 44 49.21 0.23 46.30
CA VAL A 44 48.30 -0.34 45.33
C VAL A 44 47.85 0.78 44.37
N ARG A 45 48.04 0.55 43.09
CA ARG A 45 47.62 1.47 42.03
C ARG A 45 46.42 0.91 41.27
N PRO A 46 45.47 1.77 40.83
CA PRO A 46 44.37 1.32 39.97
C PRO A 46 44.94 0.87 38.61
N LYS A 47 44.31 -0.14 38.01
CA LYS A 47 44.62 -0.58 36.64
C LYS A 47 44.28 0.57 35.66
N PRO A 48 44.95 0.63 34.50
CA PRO A 48 44.59 1.54 33.42
C PRO A 48 43.13 1.41 33.06
N VAL A 49 42.47 2.54 32.70
CA VAL A 49 41.15 2.56 32.11
C VAL A 49 41.30 2.51 30.60
N ILE A 50 40.52 1.66 29.93
CA ILE A 50 40.47 1.57 28.48
C ILE A 50 39.07 1.93 28.01
N GLN A 51 38.96 2.79 26.99
CA GLN A 51 37.81 2.96 26.15
C GLN A 51 38.13 2.49 24.75
N LEU A 52 37.35 1.58 24.19
CA LEU A 52 37.62 0.90 22.96
C LEU A 52 36.49 1.08 21.96
N THR A 53 36.79 1.09 20.66
CA THR A 53 35.81 0.96 19.58
C THR A 53 34.94 -0.28 19.82
N ASN A 54 33.63 -0.15 19.59
CA ASN A 54 32.71 -1.29 19.67
C ASN A 54 32.97 -2.30 18.55
N ASP A 55 32.52 -3.53 18.76
CA ASP A 55 32.48 -4.55 17.72
C ASP A 55 31.79 -4.01 16.47
N THR A 56 32.33 -4.32 15.30
CA THR A 56 31.91 -3.70 14.05
C THR A 56 31.96 -4.68 12.89
N LEU A 57 31.16 -4.41 11.85
CA LEU A 57 31.11 -5.18 10.62
C LEU A 57 31.64 -4.30 9.47
N ILE A 58 32.61 -4.87 8.70
CA ILE A 58 33.22 -4.20 7.54
C ILE A 58 33.15 -5.08 6.28
N CYS A 59 33.38 -4.47 5.12
CA CYS A 59 33.71 -5.18 3.90
C CYS A 59 35.19 -5.61 3.91
N SER A 60 35.52 -6.76 3.33
CA SER A 60 36.88 -7.30 3.26
C SER A 60 37.91 -6.39 2.56
N ILE A 61 37.45 -5.40 1.80
CA ILE A 61 38.30 -4.40 1.12
C ILE A 61 38.29 -3.04 1.83
N ASP A 62 37.65 -2.94 3.00
CA ASP A 62 37.63 -1.73 3.82
C ASP A 62 38.85 -1.63 4.72
N THR A 63 39.09 -0.41 5.17
CA THR A 63 40.03 -0.11 6.24
C THR A 63 39.24 0.56 7.36
N LEU A 64 39.42 0.03 8.57
CA LEU A 64 38.78 0.53 9.77
C LEU A 64 39.81 1.15 10.70
N GLN A 65 39.52 2.35 11.23
CA GLN A 65 40.33 2.93 12.29
C GLN A 65 39.78 2.46 13.65
N LEU A 66 40.56 1.67 14.37
CA LEU A 66 40.27 1.36 15.76
C LEU A 66 40.66 2.52 16.65
N GLN A 67 39.96 2.71 17.74
CA GLN A 67 40.30 3.68 18.77
C GLN A 67 40.36 2.97 20.12
N ALA A 68 41.51 3.08 20.76
CA ALA A 68 41.74 2.63 22.12
C ALA A 68 42.33 3.79 22.90
N THR A 69 41.55 4.41 23.76
CA THR A 69 42.04 5.50 24.62
C THR A 69 42.28 4.99 26.02
N GLY A 70 43.44 5.32 26.58
CA GLY A 70 43.82 4.88 27.90
C GLY A 70 45.13 5.53 28.37
N THR A 71 45.54 5.27 29.60
CA THR A 71 46.80 5.74 30.17
C THR A 71 47.87 4.66 29.99
N GLY A 72 49.03 5.03 29.42
CA GLY A 72 50.15 4.12 29.21
C GLY A 72 50.38 3.79 27.73
N THR A 73 51.10 2.71 27.47
CA THR A 73 51.44 2.23 26.13
C THR A 73 50.48 1.14 25.71
N ALA A 74 49.95 1.26 24.49
CA ALA A 74 49.10 0.24 23.86
C ALA A 74 49.95 -0.82 23.17
N LEU A 75 49.52 -2.08 23.19
CA LEU A 75 50.03 -3.16 22.37
C LEU A 75 48.88 -4.02 21.87
N TRP A 76 48.71 -4.09 20.54
CA TRP A 76 47.70 -4.87 19.86
C TRP A 76 48.20 -6.24 19.42
N THR A 77 47.32 -7.22 19.52
CA THR A 77 47.48 -8.57 19.00
C THR A 77 46.16 -9.10 18.42
N PRO A 78 46.17 -9.93 17.37
CA PRO A 78 47.33 -10.34 16.57
C PRO A 78 47.87 -9.19 15.70
N ASN A 79 49.12 -9.34 15.25
CA ASN A 79 49.73 -8.48 14.24
C ASN A 79 49.26 -8.90 12.83
N TYR A 80 47.94 -8.92 12.61
CA TYR A 80 47.32 -9.35 11.36
C TYR A 80 46.58 -8.16 10.74
N ASN A 81 47.00 -7.75 9.55
CA ASN A 81 46.42 -6.63 8.80
C ASN A 81 46.20 -5.36 9.65
N ILE A 82 47.12 -5.05 10.55
CA ILE A 82 47.18 -3.85 11.38
C ILE A 82 48.43 -3.06 11.03
N ASN A 83 48.31 -1.76 10.79
CA ASN A 83 49.41 -0.92 10.35
C ASN A 83 50.45 -0.61 11.45
N ASN A 84 49.98 -0.51 12.71
CA ASN A 84 50.85 -0.19 13.87
C ASN A 84 50.24 -0.77 15.15
N THR A 85 50.93 -1.80 15.70
CA THR A 85 50.49 -2.50 16.91
C THR A 85 50.63 -1.68 18.19
N THR A 86 51.37 -0.56 18.16
CA THR A 86 51.59 0.29 19.36
C THR A 86 50.83 1.59 19.30
N SER A 87 50.08 1.85 18.24
CA SER A 87 49.23 3.03 18.12
C SER A 87 47.96 2.90 18.96
N GLN A 88 47.49 4.01 19.53
CA GLN A 88 46.15 4.07 20.15
C GLN A 88 45.05 4.13 19.10
N THR A 89 45.37 4.47 17.86
CA THR A 89 44.41 4.62 16.74
C THR A 89 44.92 3.89 15.49
N PRO A 90 45.18 2.56 15.56
CA PRO A 90 45.68 1.84 14.39
C PRO A 90 44.63 1.71 13.31
N LEU A 91 45.08 1.55 12.05
CA LEU A 91 44.27 1.15 10.94
C LEU A 91 44.36 -0.37 10.77
N VAL A 92 43.18 -1.02 10.65
CA VAL A 92 43.06 -2.45 10.38
C VAL A 92 42.31 -2.71 9.08
N SER A 93 42.68 -3.75 8.34
CA SER A 93 41.99 -4.16 7.11
C SER A 93 41.92 -5.69 7.01
N PRO A 94 41.29 -6.36 8.00
CA PRO A 94 41.19 -7.80 7.98
C PRO A 94 40.31 -8.28 6.82
N ASP A 95 40.68 -9.38 6.18
CA ASP A 95 39.91 -10.05 5.12
C ASP A 95 39.11 -11.25 5.64
N VAL A 96 39.29 -11.59 6.92
CA VAL A 96 38.49 -12.57 7.68
C VAL A 96 38.08 -12.03 9.05
N PRO A 97 36.96 -12.52 9.64
CA PRO A 97 36.58 -12.11 10.96
C PRO A 97 37.70 -12.24 11.98
N THR A 98 38.06 -11.14 12.64
CA THR A 98 39.26 -11.06 13.48
C THR A 98 38.94 -10.36 14.80
N THR A 99 39.38 -10.95 15.92
CA THR A 99 39.38 -10.29 17.23
C THR A 99 40.75 -9.66 17.47
N TYR A 100 40.80 -8.35 17.63
CA TYR A 100 41.99 -7.63 18.06
C TYR A 100 41.94 -7.39 19.56
N PHE A 101 42.97 -7.84 20.26
CA PHE A 101 43.14 -7.59 21.70
C PHE A 101 44.09 -6.43 21.86
N VAL A 102 43.82 -5.55 22.80
CA VAL A 102 44.71 -4.43 23.19
C VAL A 102 45.07 -4.53 24.65
N ARG A 103 46.37 -4.45 24.94
CA ARG A 103 46.89 -4.32 26.29
C ARG A 103 47.40 -2.90 26.49
N PHE A 104 46.91 -2.21 27.51
CA PHE A 104 47.49 -0.96 28.00
C PHE A 104 48.35 -1.24 29.21
N THR A 105 49.61 -0.76 29.18
CA THR A 105 50.54 -0.89 30.29
C THR A 105 51.00 0.49 30.73
N ASP A 106 50.84 0.81 32.02
CA ASP A 106 51.29 2.08 32.60
C ASP A 106 52.77 2.07 32.98
N ALA A 107 53.32 3.22 33.42
CA ALA A 107 54.70 3.39 33.83
C ALA A 107 55.09 2.52 35.06
N TYR A 108 54.14 1.92 35.73
CA TYR A 108 54.32 1.04 36.87
C TYR A 108 54.10 -0.44 36.57
N HIS A 109 54.03 -0.77 35.26
CA HIS A 109 53.73 -2.11 34.75
C HIS A 109 52.36 -2.68 35.15
N CYS A 110 51.44 -1.84 35.63
CA CYS A 110 50.05 -2.27 35.76
C CYS A 110 49.42 -2.32 34.36
N PHE A 111 48.69 -3.38 34.08
CA PHE A 111 48.06 -3.55 32.77
C PHE A 111 46.59 -3.89 32.86
N LYS A 112 45.90 -3.57 31.77
CA LYS A 112 44.51 -3.99 31.48
C LYS A 112 44.44 -4.43 30.02
N ASP A 113 43.71 -5.52 29.78
CA ASP A 113 43.39 -6.03 28.45
C ASP A 113 41.92 -5.71 28.11
N ASP A 114 41.67 -5.51 26.83
CA ASP A 114 40.36 -5.40 26.23
C ASP A 114 40.40 -5.88 24.79
N SER A 115 39.26 -6.06 24.13
CA SER A 115 39.21 -6.57 22.77
C SER A 115 38.07 -5.97 21.95
N VAL A 116 38.25 -5.92 20.64
CA VAL A 116 37.25 -5.56 19.64
C VAL A 116 37.17 -6.65 18.59
N PHE A 117 35.95 -7.09 18.28
CA PHE A 117 35.69 -8.02 17.20
C PHE A 117 35.35 -7.25 15.94
N VAL A 118 36.10 -7.50 14.87
CA VAL A 118 35.83 -6.98 13.53
C VAL A 118 35.33 -8.14 12.68
N ASP A 119 34.00 -8.15 12.46
CA ASP A 119 33.36 -9.09 11.53
C ASP A 119 33.63 -8.64 10.08
N VAL A 120 33.72 -9.57 9.15
CA VAL A 120 34.10 -9.28 7.76
C VAL A 120 33.17 -9.97 6.78
N LYS A 121 32.60 -9.18 5.90
CA LYS A 121 31.82 -9.67 4.74
C LYS A 121 32.66 -9.52 3.47
N THR A 122 32.69 -10.58 2.66
CA THR A 122 33.32 -10.57 1.33
C THR A 122 32.33 -10.25 0.24
N VAL A 123 31.04 -10.58 0.44
CA VAL A 123 29.96 -10.38 -0.50
C VAL A 123 28.71 -9.88 0.26
N VAL A 124 28.04 -8.91 -0.31
CA VAL A 124 26.70 -8.44 0.12
C VAL A 124 25.67 -9.02 -0.83
N SER A 125 24.59 -9.53 -0.31
CA SER A 125 23.45 -9.98 -1.09
C SER A 125 22.28 -9.00 -0.97
N VAL A 126 21.53 -8.81 -2.05
CA VAL A 126 20.27 -8.07 -2.05
C VAL A 126 19.28 -8.71 -3.03
N ASP A 127 18.05 -8.84 -2.59
CA ASP A 127 16.89 -9.24 -3.38
C ASP A 127 15.79 -8.20 -3.12
N ALA A 128 15.42 -7.45 -4.13
CA ALA A 128 14.40 -6.40 -4.06
C ALA A 128 12.96 -6.94 -3.96
N GLY A 129 12.82 -8.26 -4.08
CA GLY A 129 11.53 -8.96 -4.13
C GLY A 129 10.94 -9.03 -5.54
N PRO A 130 9.83 -9.75 -5.70
CA PRO A 130 9.22 -9.97 -7.00
C PRO A 130 8.54 -8.72 -7.57
N ASP A 131 8.54 -8.63 -8.90
CA ASP A 131 7.73 -7.66 -9.63
C ASP A 131 6.27 -7.75 -9.19
N THR A 132 5.60 -6.60 -9.11
CA THR A 132 4.21 -6.53 -8.63
C THR A 132 3.38 -5.54 -9.45
N SER A 133 2.06 -5.61 -9.27
CA SER A 133 1.12 -4.67 -9.88
C SER A 133 0.28 -3.99 -8.81
N ILE A 134 0.04 -2.69 -8.98
CA ILE A 134 -0.84 -1.88 -8.14
C ILE A 134 -1.85 -1.15 -9.00
N CYS A 135 -2.99 -0.77 -8.43
CA CYS A 135 -3.90 0.14 -9.08
C CYS A 135 -3.37 1.59 -9.02
N LYS A 136 -3.70 2.40 -10.02
CA LYS A 136 -3.35 3.82 -10.05
C LYS A 136 -3.77 4.50 -8.75
N THR A 137 -2.90 5.35 -8.19
CA THR A 137 -3.07 6.02 -6.88
C THR A 137 -2.91 5.14 -5.64
N GLU A 138 -2.62 3.85 -5.79
CA GLU A 138 -2.28 2.99 -4.67
C GLU A 138 -0.77 2.92 -4.47
N GLY A 139 -0.37 2.55 -3.26
CA GLY A 139 1.04 2.33 -2.93
C GLY A 139 1.30 0.89 -2.53
N PHE A 140 2.57 0.54 -2.55
CA PHE A 140 3.06 -0.78 -2.19
C PHE A 140 4.31 -0.67 -1.31
N LYS A 141 4.37 -1.45 -0.24
CA LYS A 141 5.57 -1.54 0.59
C LYS A 141 6.53 -2.55 -0.02
N LEU A 142 7.68 -2.08 -0.49
CA LEU A 142 8.74 -2.94 -1.00
C LEU A 142 9.22 -3.92 0.10
N LYS A 143 9.55 -5.15 -0.29
CA LYS A 143 9.98 -6.22 0.63
C LYS A 143 11.33 -6.73 0.17
N THR A 144 12.37 -6.12 0.70
CA THR A 144 13.76 -6.45 0.34
C THR A 144 14.36 -7.40 1.35
N THR A 145 15.03 -8.43 0.87
CA THR A 145 15.89 -9.27 1.70
C THR A 145 17.35 -8.95 1.42
N SER A 146 18.15 -8.75 2.45
CA SER A 146 19.55 -8.40 2.34
C SER A 146 20.25 -8.53 3.68
N ASP A 147 21.54 -8.79 3.66
CA ASP A 147 22.48 -8.72 4.78
C ASP A 147 23.26 -7.39 4.85
N ALA A 148 22.94 -6.42 3.97
CA ALA A 148 23.50 -5.08 3.97
C ALA A 148 23.03 -4.22 5.15
N LEU A 149 23.83 -3.18 5.47
CA LEU A 149 23.53 -2.20 6.50
C LEU A 149 22.94 -0.90 5.94
N HIS A 150 23.30 -0.56 4.70
CA HIS A 150 22.86 0.67 4.03
C HIS A 150 22.17 0.37 2.72
N PHE A 151 21.16 1.20 2.39
CA PHE A 151 20.35 1.06 1.19
C PHE A 151 20.22 2.41 0.51
N VAL A 152 20.19 2.40 -0.83
CA VAL A 152 19.84 3.56 -1.66
C VAL A 152 18.95 3.07 -2.80
N TRP A 153 17.77 3.66 -2.92
CA TRP A 153 16.80 3.34 -3.95
C TRP A 153 16.73 4.43 -5.02
N THR A 154 16.67 4.01 -6.28
CA THR A 154 16.47 4.91 -7.43
C THR A 154 15.45 4.34 -8.41
N PRO A 155 14.57 5.18 -9.00
CA PRO A 155 14.31 6.58 -8.66
C PRO A 155 13.67 6.73 -7.28
N ASN A 156 13.87 7.88 -6.61
CA ASN A 156 13.33 8.13 -5.27
C ASN A 156 12.02 8.93 -5.27
N THR A 157 11.59 9.45 -6.42
CA THR A 157 10.50 10.43 -6.55
C THR A 157 9.14 9.97 -6.07
N SER A 158 8.91 8.68 -5.89
CA SER A 158 7.65 8.11 -5.41
C SER A 158 7.85 7.20 -4.20
N LEU A 159 8.99 7.33 -3.52
CA LEU A 159 9.30 6.63 -2.28
C LEU A 159 9.12 7.55 -1.09
N ASN A 160 8.62 7.01 0.02
CA ASN A 160 8.54 7.76 1.28
C ASN A 160 9.93 8.00 1.90
N ASN A 161 10.88 7.11 1.65
CA ASN A 161 12.27 7.23 2.07
C ASN A 161 13.13 6.28 1.23
N ASP A 162 14.15 6.80 0.55
CA ASP A 162 15.02 6.06 -0.37
C ASP A 162 16.24 5.39 0.30
N THR A 163 16.43 5.59 1.61
CA THR A 163 17.58 5.07 2.36
C THR A 163 17.23 3.92 3.31
N ILE A 164 15.97 3.54 3.42
CA ILE A 164 15.53 2.42 4.26
C ILE A 164 15.41 1.12 3.47
N LYS A 165 15.55 -0.01 4.16
CA LYS A 165 15.47 -1.34 3.55
C LYS A 165 14.16 -1.59 2.80
N ASN A 166 13.01 -1.21 3.37
CA ASN A 166 11.67 -1.50 2.87
C ASN A 166 10.84 -0.22 2.74
N PRO A 167 11.11 0.64 1.74
CA PRO A 167 10.33 1.86 1.54
C PRO A 167 8.91 1.57 1.06
N PHE A 168 8.01 2.54 1.29
CA PHE A 168 6.69 2.56 0.70
C PHE A 168 6.76 3.33 -0.63
N ALA A 169 6.38 2.68 -1.73
CA ALA A 169 6.37 3.23 -3.07
C ALA A 169 4.93 3.56 -3.50
N ASN A 170 4.71 4.75 -4.05
CA ASN A 170 3.43 5.18 -4.63
C ASN A 170 3.64 5.80 -6.02
N PRO A 171 4.09 5.02 -7.01
CA PRO A 171 4.33 5.51 -8.36
C PRO A 171 3.00 5.78 -9.09
N VAL A 172 2.95 6.86 -9.87
CA VAL A 172 1.79 7.21 -10.72
C VAL A 172 1.83 6.54 -12.10
N THR A 173 3.00 6.03 -12.48
CA THR A 173 3.25 5.28 -13.71
C THR A 173 4.09 4.05 -13.40
N THR A 174 4.04 3.04 -14.27
CA THR A 174 4.88 1.85 -14.14
C THR A 174 6.35 2.24 -13.95
N THR A 175 6.94 1.84 -12.84
CA THR A 175 8.28 2.25 -12.42
C THR A 175 9.11 1.03 -12.03
N THR A 176 10.36 0.98 -12.49
CA THR A 176 11.35 0.01 -12.04
C THR A 176 12.29 0.70 -11.06
N TYR A 177 12.34 0.19 -9.84
CA TYR A 177 13.23 0.65 -8.79
C TYR A 177 14.49 -0.21 -8.79
N LEU A 178 15.64 0.43 -8.64
CA LEU A 178 16.94 -0.20 -8.39
C LEU A 178 17.30 0.05 -6.94
N VAL A 179 17.60 -0.99 -6.18
CA VAL A 179 18.21 -0.89 -4.87
C VAL A 179 19.71 -1.15 -4.97
N THR A 180 20.50 -0.27 -4.38
CA THR A 180 21.91 -0.49 -4.09
C THR A 180 22.04 -0.70 -2.59
N ALA A 181 22.55 -1.86 -2.20
CA ALA A 181 22.72 -2.25 -0.81
C ALA A 181 24.20 -2.45 -0.51
N ASN A 182 24.71 -1.92 0.61
CA ASN A 182 26.14 -1.98 0.91
C ASN A 182 26.48 -2.15 2.40
N ILE A 183 27.64 -2.73 2.64
CA ILE A 183 28.42 -2.68 3.86
C ILE A 183 29.77 -2.10 3.46
N GLY A 184 30.10 -0.88 3.92
CA GLY A 184 31.31 -0.20 3.45
C GLY A 184 31.40 -0.16 1.92
N LYS A 185 32.50 -0.67 1.36
CA LYS A 185 32.74 -0.73 -0.10
C LYS A 185 32.13 -1.96 -0.79
N CYS A 186 31.73 -3.01 -0.05
CA CYS A 186 31.00 -4.13 -0.61
C CYS A 186 29.57 -3.70 -0.94
N GLN A 187 29.17 -3.85 -2.21
CA GLN A 187 27.83 -3.49 -2.66
C GLN A 187 27.23 -4.54 -3.57
N SER A 188 25.91 -4.59 -3.58
CA SER A 188 25.13 -5.39 -4.50
C SER A 188 23.90 -4.59 -4.94
N GLN A 189 23.33 -4.95 -6.09
CA GLN A 189 22.19 -4.26 -6.67
C GLN A 189 21.14 -5.27 -7.13
N ASP A 190 19.88 -4.87 -7.00
CA ASP A 190 18.77 -5.61 -7.59
C ASP A 190 17.63 -4.65 -7.98
N ARG A 191 16.67 -5.15 -8.75
CA ARG A 191 15.58 -4.36 -9.31
C ARG A 191 14.24 -4.99 -9.03
N VAL A 192 13.23 -4.15 -8.81
CA VAL A 192 11.83 -4.53 -8.72
C VAL A 192 10.98 -3.59 -9.56
N LYS A 193 10.09 -4.16 -10.37
CA LYS A 193 9.15 -3.40 -11.20
C LYS A 193 7.79 -3.35 -10.53
N ILE A 194 7.27 -2.14 -10.34
CA ILE A 194 5.87 -1.91 -9.95
C ILE A 194 5.10 -1.48 -11.20
N THR A 195 4.22 -2.35 -11.67
CA THR A 195 3.31 -2.05 -12.77
C THR A 195 2.10 -1.31 -12.24
N VAL A 196 1.82 -0.11 -12.76
CA VAL A 196 0.66 0.70 -12.38
C VAL A 196 -0.44 0.49 -13.42
N ALA A 197 -1.54 -0.13 -12.99
CA ALA A 197 -2.70 -0.39 -13.82
C ALA A 197 -3.81 0.65 -13.54
N PRO A 198 -4.49 1.18 -14.56
CA PRO A 198 -5.66 2.01 -14.36
C PRO A 198 -6.80 1.17 -13.75
N TYR A 199 -7.71 1.84 -13.04
CA TYR A 199 -8.97 1.21 -12.65
C TYR A 199 -9.78 0.80 -13.87
N PRO A 200 -10.58 -0.28 -13.80
CA PRO A 200 -11.53 -0.61 -14.85
C PRO A 200 -12.43 0.61 -15.15
N PRO A 201 -12.56 1.05 -16.41
CA PRO A 201 -13.46 2.16 -16.77
C PRO A 201 -14.91 1.65 -16.82
N ALA A 202 -15.49 1.33 -15.64
CA ALA A 202 -16.84 0.80 -15.53
C ALA A 202 -17.85 1.75 -16.17
N PHE A 203 -18.70 1.22 -17.04
CA PHE A 203 -19.80 1.92 -17.66
C PHE A 203 -21.02 0.99 -17.72
N ALA A 204 -22.14 1.41 -17.14
CA ALA A 204 -23.39 0.65 -17.03
C ALA A 204 -24.32 0.82 -18.25
N GLY A 205 -23.90 1.63 -19.22
CA GLY A 205 -24.77 2.08 -20.30
C GLY A 205 -25.56 3.34 -19.96
N ASN A 206 -26.29 3.86 -20.93
CA ASN A 206 -27.15 5.03 -20.74
C ASN A 206 -28.49 4.62 -20.13
N ASP A 207 -29.09 5.53 -19.37
CA ASP A 207 -30.45 5.35 -18.89
C ASP A 207 -31.39 5.03 -20.04
N THR A 208 -32.30 4.10 -19.83
CA THR A 208 -33.21 3.63 -20.85
C THR A 208 -34.66 3.63 -20.36
N THR A 209 -35.57 3.66 -21.31
CA THR A 209 -36.99 3.64 -21.05
C THR A 209 -37.63 2.41 -21.68
N VAL A 210 -38.53 1.75 -20.97
CA VAL A 210 -39.29 0.60 -21.45
C VAL A 210 -40.74 0.69 -21.05
N CYS A 211 -41.64 0.20 -21.88
CA CYS A 211 -43.06 0.11 -21.57
C CYS A 211 -43.35 -1.04 -20.59
N LEU A 212 -44.36 -0.89 -19.74
CA LEU A 212 -44.82 -1.98 -18.88
C LEU A 212 -45.16 -3.23 -19.72
N GLY A 213 -44.67 -4.39 -19.27
CA GLY A 213 -44.86 -5.67 -19.98
C GLY A 213 -43.84 -5.94 -21.10
N PHE A 214 -42.89 -5.04 -21.35
CA PHE A 214 -41.82 -5.25 -22.33
C PHE A 214 -40.46 -5.43 -21.63
N SER A 215 -39.56 -6.08 -22.32
CA SER A 215 -38.18 -6.31 -21.84
C SER A 215 -37.21 -5.37 -22.55
N THR A 216 -36.11 -5.04 -21.89
CA THR A 216 -35.04 -4.22 -22.47
C THR A 216 -33.67 -4.79 -22.07
N GLN A 217 -32.66 -4.56 -22.90
CA GLN A 217 -31.30 -4.99 -22.61
C GLN A 217 -30.47 -3.83 -22.09
N ILE A 218 -29.85 -4.01 -20.93
CA ILE A 218 -28.82 -3.09 -20.42
C ILE A 218 -27.44 -3.65 -20.81
N LYS A 219 -26.44 -2.75 -20.95
CA LYS A 219 -25.12 -3.10 -21.47
C LYS A 219 -24.05 -2.44 -20.64
N ALA A 220 -23.23 -3.26 -19.94
CA ALA A 220 -22.05 -2.76 -19.26
C ALA A 220 -20.78 -3.02 -20.08
N SER A 221 -19.75 -2.22 -19.79
CA SER A 221 -18.42 -2.38 -20.35
C SER A 221 -17.34 -1.95 -19.34
N GLY A 222 -16.07 -2.11 -19.70
CA GLY A 222 -14.93 -1.59 -18.96
C GLY A 222 -14.18 -2.60 -18.10
N GLY A 223 -14.51 -3.89 -18.18
CA GLY A 223 -13.79 -4.96 -17.49
C GLY A 223 -14.11 -6.35 -18.00
N SER A 224 -13.72 -7.39 -17.26
CA SER A 224 -13.91 -8.78 -17.63
C SER A 224 -14.92 -9.53 -16.72
N ILE A 225 -15.23 -9.01 -15.55
CA ILE A 225 -16.17 -9.58 -14.59
C ILE A 225 -17.21 -8.54 -14.21
N TYR A 226 -18.49 -8.90 -14.30
CA TYR A 226 -19.63 -8.04 -14.04
C TYR A 226 -20.53 -8.65 -12.97
N THR A 227 -21.09 -7.81 -12.11
CA THR A 227 -22.09 -8.20 -11.12
C THR A 227 -23.09 -7.06 -10.96
N TRP A 228 -24.35 -7.33 -11.30
CA TRP A 228 -25.44 -6.36 -11.22
C TRP A 228 -26.24 -6.51 -9.93
N ASN A 229 -26.68 -5.36 -9.40
CA ASN A 229 -27.57 -5.28 -8.25
C ASN A 229 -28.55 -4.09 -8.43
N PRO A 230 -29.85 -4.26 -8.12
CA PRO A 230 -30.51 -5.49 -7.72
C PRO A 230 -30.55 -6.55 -8.85
N THR A 231 -30.82 -7.79 -8.49
CA THR A 231 -30.94 -8.89 -9.46
C THR A 231 -32.35 -9.07 -10.01
N THR A 232 -33.31 -8.35 -9.45
CA THR A 232 -34.74 -8.40 -9.81
C THR A 232 -34.93 -8.10 -11.29
N PHE A 233 -35.69 -8.92 -11.98
CA PHE A 233 -35.99 -8.89 -13.42
C PHE A 233 -34.79 -9.11 -14.34
N LEU A 234 -33.58 -9.39 -13.84
CA LEU A 234 -32.44 -9.69 -14.70
C LEU A 234 -32.39 -11.15 -15.10
N SER A 235 -32.17 -11.42 -16.40
CA SER A 235 -31.97 -12.76 -16.92
C SER A 235 -30.74 -13.45 -16.32
N ASN A 236 -29.65 -12.71 -16.16
CA ASN A 236 -28.42 -13.14 -15.50
C ASN A 236 -27.65 -11.93 -14.95
N PRO A 237 -27.49 -11.79 -13.63
CA PRO A 237 -26.81 -10.64 -13.04
C PRO A 237 -25.27 -10.67 -13.17
N SER A 238 -24.70 -11.76 -13.71
CA SER A 238 -23.23 -11.94 -13.79
C SER A 238 -22.67 -11.76 -15.21
N VAL A 239 -23.47 -11.31 -16.16
CA VAL A 239 -23.02 -11.01 -17.53
C VAL A 239 -22.98 -9.51 -17.78
N ALA A 240 -22.18 -9.10 -18.79
CA ALA A 240 -22.08 -7.68 -19.16
C ALA A 240 -23.42 -7.13 -19.65
N ASN A 241 -24.22 -7.92 -20.36
CA ASN A 241 -25.41 -7.49 -21.08
C ASN A 241 -26.65 -8.32 -20.68
N PRO A 242 -27.16 -8.20 -19.45
CA PRO A 242 -28.36 -8.90 -19.05
C PRO A 242 -29.60 -8.31 -19.71
N LEU A 243 -30.61 -9.16 -19.93
CA LEU A 243 -31.95 -8.73 -20.31
C LEU A 243 -32.73 -8.38 -19.03
N VAL A 244 -33.36 -7.23 -18.98
CA VAL A 244 -34.35 -6.84 -17.96
C VAL A 244 -35.71 -7.32 -18.44
N ILE A 245 -36.25 -8.34 -17.78
CA ILE A 245 -37.45 -9.08 -18.23
C ILE A 245 -38.70 -8.51 -17.54
N ASN A 246 -39.57 -7.90 -18.33
CA ASN A 246 -40.88 -7.39 -17.90
C ASN A 246 -40.89 -6.66 -16.55
N PRO A 247 -40.08 -5.60 -16.38
CA PRO A 247 -40.04 -4.87 -15.12
C PRO A 247 -41.40 -4.20 -14.82
N THR A 248 -41.86 -4.30 -13.57
CA THR A 248 -43.14 -3.72 -13.14
C THR A 248 -43.02 -2.31 -12.61
N GLY A 249 -41.83 -1.77 -12.51
CA GLY A 249 -41.54 -0.40 -12.06
C GLY A 249 -40.10 0.02 -12.43
N SER A 250 -39.82 1.31 -12.39
CA SER A 250 -38.52 1.85 -12.67
C SER A 250 -37.49 1.36 -11.64
N ILE A 251 -36.33 0.94 -12.10
CA ILE A 251 -35.25 0.35 -11.28
C ILE A 251 -33.93 0.97 -11.65
N LEU A 252 -33.16 1.36 -10.64
CA LEU A 252 -31.76 1.72 -10.77
C LEU A 252 -30.89 0.48 -10.58
N TYR A 253 -30.25 0.02 -11.63
CA TYR A 253 -29.29 -1.07 -11.57
C TYR A 253 -27.88 -0.53 -11.42
N THR A 254 -27.11 -1.09 -10.49
CA THR A 254 -25.69 -0.79 -10.31
C THR A 254 -24.88 -2.00 -10.75
N VAL A 255 -23.95 -1.81 -11.68
CA VAL A 255 -22.97 -2.82 -12.06
C VAL A 255 -21.69 -2.63 -11.27
N THR A 256 -21.18 -3.70 -10.72
CA THR A 256 -19.81 -3.78 -10.18
C THR A 256 -18.93 -4.45 -11.23
N VAL A 257 -17.95 -3.75 -11.72
CA VAL A 257 -17.02 -4.18 -12.78
C VAL A 257 -15.65 -4.44 -12.15
N ARG A 258 -15.04 -5.57 -12.50
CA ARG A 258 -13.67 -5.93 -12.15
C ARG A 258 -12.92 -6.37 -13.39
N ASP A 259 -11.57 -6.26 -13.31
CA ASP A 259 -10.69 -6.83 -14.33
C ASP A 259 -9.85 -7.95 -13.71
N THR A 260 -9.52 -8.96 -14.53
CA THR A 260 -8.60 -10.06 -14.17
C THR A 260 -7.16 -9.73 -14.54
N LEU A 261 -6.96 -8.80 -15.47
CA LEU A 261 -5.66 -8.34 -15.97
C LEU A 261 -5.49 -6.86 -15.62
N GLY A 262 -4.54 -6.55 -14.76
CA GLY A 262 -4.29 -5.16 -14.37
C GLY A 262 -4.80 -4.82 -12.96
N CYS A 263 -5.66 -3.79 -12.82
CA CYS A 263 -6.23 -3.43 -11.53
C CYS A 263 -7.45 -4.31 -11.20
N THR A 264 -7.31 -5.19 -10.19
CA THR A 264 -8.37 -6.12 -9.76
C THR A 264 -9.44 -5.48 -8.86
N LYS A 265 -9.31 -4.19 -8.55
CA LYS A 265 -10.28 -3.46 -7.72
C LYS A 265 -11.59 -3.25 -8.45
N ALA A 266 -12.67 -3.38 -7.69
CA ALA A 266 -14.00 -3.16 -8.21
C ALA A 266 -14.31 -1.68 -8.42
N VAL A 267 -14.91 -1.34 -9.56
CA VAL A 267 -15.49 -0.04 -9.84
C VAL A 267 -16.98 -0.22 -10.10
N LYS A 268 -17.79 0.76 -9.76
CA LYS A 268 -19.25 0.71 -9.91
C LYS A 268 -19.72 1.83 -10.82
N ASP A 269 -20.77 1.52 -11.58
CA ASP A 269 -21.57 2.49 -12.31
C ASP A 269 -23.04 2.07 -12.31
N SER A 270 -23.97 2.96 -12.68
CA SER A 270 -25.40 2.71 -12.56
C SER A 270 -26.15 3.16 -13.79
N VAL A 271 -27.22 2.42 -14.11
CA VAL A 271 -28.15 2.71 -15.18
C VAL A 271 -29.59 2.68 -14.67
N LEU A 272 -30.37 3.68 -15.01
CA LEU A 272 -31.79 3.72 -14.69
C LEU A 272 -32.60 3.08 -15.83
N VAL A 273 -33.36 2.05 -15.51
CA VAL A 273 -34.42 1.53 -16.40
C VAL A 273 -35.75 2.14 -15.96
N LYS A 274 -36.22 3.12 -16.70
CA LYS A 274 -37.50 3.82 -16.45
C LYS A 274 -38.61 3.03 -17.09
N VAL A 275 -39.61 2.64 -16.30
CA VAL A 275 -40.85 1.97 -16.80
C VAL A 275 -41.96 2.96 -17.00
N ILE A 276 -42.44 3.08 -18.23
CA ILE A 276 -43.67 3.79 -18.55
C ILE A 276 -44.84 2.83 -18.35
N ARG A 277 -45.69 3.08 -17.37
CA ARG A 277 -46.84 2.23 -17.07
C ARG A 277 -47.97 2.41 -18.07
N GLU A 278 -48.21 3.64 -18.48
CA GLU A 278 -49.23 3.99 -19.42
C GLU A 278 -48.83 5.26 -20.17
N LEU A 279 -49.00 5.27 -21.47
CA LEU A 279 -48.87 6.46 -22.29
C LEU A 279 -50.20 7.22 -22.23
N VAL A 280 -50.18 8.45 -21.69
CA VAL A 280 -51.38 9.28 -21.65
C VAL A 280 -51.57 9.92 -23.02
N VAL A 281 -52.56 9.43 -23.70
CA VAL A 281 -53.07 10.00 -24.98
C VAL A 281 -54.33 10.78 -24.68
N ASN A 282 -54.52 11.93 -25.31
CA ASN A 282 -55.72 12.72 -25.18
C ASN A 282 -56.31 12.98 -26.56
N ALA A 283 -57.55 12.56 -26.80
CA ALA A 283 -58.31 12.70 -28.04
C ALA A 283 -59.12 14.02 -28.12
N GLY A 284 -58.99 14.87 -27.09
CA GLY A 284 -59.83 16.06 -26.93
C GLY A 284 -60.94 15.84 -25.92
N PRO A 285 -62.03 16.60 -25.96
CA PRO A 285 -63.17 16.40 -25.06
C PRO A 285 -63.80 15.02 -25.33
N SER A 286 -64.22 14.31 -24.25
CA SER A 286 -64.81 12.98 -24.35
C SER A 286 -66.13 12.95 -25.16
N ASP A 287 -66.87 14.07 -25.15
CA ASP A 287 -68.14 14.25 -25.88
C ASP A 287 -68.14 15.65 -26.56
N THR A 288 -68.63 15.65 -27.77
CA THR A 288 -68.84 16.88 -28.53
C THR A 288 -70.08 16.73 -29.45
N SER A 289 -70.52 17.83 -30.06
CA SER A 289 -71.64 17.81 -30.96
C SER A 289 -71.40 18.60 -32.22
N LEU A 290 -72.03 18.17 -33.32
CA LEU A 290 -71.86 18.74 -34.64
C LEU A 290 -73.27 18.78 -35.33
N VAL A 291 -73.53 19.73 -36.19
CA VAL A 291 -74.77 19.72 -37.04
C VAL A 291 -74.41 18.93 -38.31
N GLU A 292 -75.40 18.17 -38.82
CA GLU A 292 -75.23 17.37 -40.03
C GLU A 292 -74.69 18.25 -41.20
N GLY A 293 -73.67 17.77 -41.88
CA GLY A 293 -72.98 18.48 -42.99
C GLY A 293 -71.86 19.44 -42.55
N GLU A 294 -71.67 19.68 -41.24
CA GLU A 294 -70.50 20.41 -40.77
C GLU A 294 -69.31 19.55 -40.62
N THR A 295 -68.11 20.13 -40.63
CA THR A 295 -66.82 19.46 -40.43
C THR A 295 -66.21 19.84 -39.08
N MET A 296 -65.53 18.87 -38.45
CA MET A 296 -64.79 19.12 -37.22
C MET A 296 -63.36 18.58 -37.36
N GLN A 297 -62.40 19.35 -36.88
CA GLN A 297 -61.01 18.86 -36.74
C GLN A 297 -60.86 18.21 -35.34
N LEU A 298 -60.50 16.94 -35.33
CA LEU A 298 -60.08 16.23 -34.15
C LEU A 298 -58.66 16.64 -33.76
N GLN A 299 -58.28 16.48 -32.49
CA GLN A 299 -56.95 16.83 -32.04
C GLN A 299 -56.49 15.81 -30.99
N ALA A 300 -55.50 14.96 -31.37
CA ALA A 300 -54.85 14.07 -30.43
C ALA A 300 -53.50 14.62 -29.98
N THR A 301 -53.20 14.43 -28.68
CA THR A 301 -51.92 14.82 -28.08
C THR A 301 -51.39 13.70 -27.20
N GLY A 302 -50.10 13.82 -26.75
CA GLY A 302 -49.50 12.88 -25.81
C GLY A 302 -48.71 11.73 -26.45
N ALA A 303 -48.61 11.65 -27.79
CA ALA A 303 -47.86 10.61 -28.51
C ALA A 303 -47.04 11.19 -29.66
N SER A 304 -46.18 10.36 -30.28
CA SER A 304 -45.39 10.70 -31.45
C SER A 304 -46.10 10.35 -32.76
N THR A 305 -46.90 9.29 -32.74
CA THR A 305 -47.70 8.83 -33.88
C THR A 305 -49.10 8.44 -33.38
N TYR A 306 -50.08 8.53 -34.27
CA TYR A 306 -51.48 8.31 -33.95
C TYR A 306 -52.11 7.37 -34.98
N LEU A 307 -53.12 6.57 -34.53
CA LEU A 307 -53.97 5.77 -35.38
C LEU A 307 -55.40 5.85 -34.87
N TRP A 308 -56.27 6.46 -35.69
CA TRP A 308 -57.66 6.65 -35.38
C TRP A 308 -58.49 5.52 -35.98
N SER A 309 -59.58 5.17 -35.30
CA SER A 309 -60.58 4.18 -35.78
C SER A 309 -61.95 4.53 -35.20
N PRO A 310 -63.06 4.22 -35.92
CA PRO A 310 -63.10 3.74 -37.32
C PRO A 310 -62.63 4.82 -38.29
N ASP A 311 -62.27 4.46 -39.52
CA ASP A 311 -61.82 5.33 -40.60
C ASP A 311 -62.96 6.13 -41.28
N ARG A 312 -64.22 5.74 -41.00
CA ARG A 312 -65.44 6.32 -41.59
C ARG A 312 -65.48 7.84 -41.33
N TRP A 313 -65.65 8.61 -42.35
CA TRP A 313 -65.75 10.08 -42.38
C TRP A 313 -64.47 10.85 -41.95
N LEU A 314 -63.35 10.13 -41.75
CA LEU A 314 -62.06 10.80 -41.46
C LEU A 314 -61.26 11.07 -42.71
N THR A 315 -60.61 12.22 -42.77
CA THR A 315 -59.70 12.59 -43.87
C THR A 315 -58.42 11.74 -43.86
N SER A 316 -57.99 11.27 -42.69
CA SER A 316 -56.83 10.40 -42.48
C SER A 316 -56.92 9.75 -41.15
N THR A 317 -56.50 8.49 -41.02
CA THR A 317 -56.40 7.79 -39.73
C THR A 317 -55.04 7.93 -39.04
N GLY A 318 -54.00 8.33 -39.76
CA GLY A 318 -52.58 8.31 -39.28
C GLY A 318 -52.03 9.65 -38.88
N VAL A 319 -52.85 10.68 -38.67
CA VAL A 319 -52.41 12.04 -38.30
C VAL A 319 -52.99 12.44 -36.92
N ALA A 320 -52.31 13.38 -36.24
CA ALA A 320 -52.78 13.85 -34.94
C ALA A 320 -54.12 14.55 -35.02
N ASN A 321 -54.35 15.26 -36.15
CA ASN A 321 -55.48 16.18 -36.28
C ASN A 321 -56.27 15.91 -37.58
N PRO A 322 -56.95 14.75 -37.68
CA PRO A 322 -57.83 14.48 -38.84
C PRO A 322 -59.08 15.39 -38.80
N VAL A 323 -59.65 15.60 -39.97
CA VAL A 323 -60.98 16.25 -40.08
C VAL A 323 -62.01 15.17 -40.29
N THR A 324 -63.14 15.32 -39.66
CA THR A 324 -64.32 14.45 -39.77
C THR A 324 -65.57 15.22 -40.20
N ALA A 325 -66.46 14.54 -40.91
CA ALA A 325 -67.80 15.06 -41.30
C ALA A 325 -68.83 13.93 -41.15
N PRO A 326 -69.21 13.54 -39.95
CA PRO A 326 -70.09 12.43 -39.70
C PRO A 326 -71.55 12.77 -40.03
N ASP A 327 -72.28 11.81 -40.58
CA ASP A 327 -73.74 11.91 -40.85
C ASP A 327 -74.57 11.37 -39.71
N ASP A 328 -74.00 10.56 -38.79
CA ASP A 328 -74.65 9.99 -37.62
C ASP A 328 -73.69 10.01 -36.43
N ASP A 329 -74.25 9.83 -35.22
CA ASP A 329 -73.47 9.72 -33.97
C ASP A 329 -72.31 8.69 -34.15
N ILE A 330 -71.12 9.06 -33.74
CA ILE A 330 -69.95 8.22 -33.91
C ILE A 330 -68.96 8.40 -32.72
N THR A 331 -68.28 7.32 -32.33
CA THR A 331 -67.18 7.36 -31.41
C THR A 331 -65.90 7.02 -32.15
N TYR A 332 -64.95 7.92 -32.11
CA TYR A 332 -63.61 7.67 -32.61
C TYR A 332 -62.68 7.29 -31.46
N TYR A 333 -61.87 6.25 -31.66
CA TYR A 333 -60.80 5.83 -30.78
C TYR A 333 -59.46 6.20 -31.40
N VAL A 334 -58.56 6.70 -30.61
CA VAL A 334 -57.18 6.96 -31.05
C VAL A 334 -56.18 6.10 -30.26
N ILE A 335 -55.26 5.45 -30.97
CA ILE A 335 -54.11 4.80 -30.38
C ILE A 335 -52.91 5.71 -30.66
N GLY A 336 -52.32 6.26 -29.60
CA GLY A 336 -51.05 6.98 -29.68
C GLY A 336 -49.90 6.06 -29.36
N THR A 337 -48.76 6.23 -30.09
CA THR A 337 -47.52 5.51 -29.84
C THR A 337 -46.39 6.50 -29.67
N ASP A 338 -45.55 6.39 -28.60
CA ASP A 338 -44.37 7.23 -28.37
C ASP A 338 -43.15 6.71 -29.14
N MET A 339 -42.02 7.43 -29.01
CA MET A 339 -40.78 7.05 -29.66
C MET A 339 -40.16 5.74 -29.10
N ASN A 340 -40.59 5.30 -27.91
CA ASN A 340 -40.13 4.04 -27.30
C ASN A 340 -41.07 2.87 -27.64
N GLY A 341 -42.13 3.11 -28.43
CA GLY A 341 -43.12 2.10 -28.81
C GLY A 341 -44.22 1.89 -27.76
N CYS A 342 -44.28 2.69 -26.68
CA CYS A 342 -45.36 2.63 -25.69
C CYS A 342 -46.66 3.15 -26.31
N ARG A 343 -47.78 2.48 -25.99
CA ARG A 343 -49.08 2.80 -26.56
C ARG A 343 -50.04 3.28 -25.45
N GLY A 344 -50.87 4.18 -25.81
CA GLY A 344 -52.01 4.63 -25.01
C GLY A 344 -53.23 4.81 -25.91
N THR A 345 -54.40 4.86 -25.34
CA THR A 345 -55.68 5.00 -26.06
C THR A 345 -56.54 6.04 -25.42
N ASP A 346 -57.31 6.74 -26.24
CA ASP A 346 -58.38 7.61 -25.79
C ASP A 346 -59.51 7.63 -26.84
N SER A 347 -60.62 8.24 -26.54
CA SER A 347 -61.78 8.31 -27.45
C SER A 347 -62.52 9.62 -27.35
N ILE A 348 -63.20 9.99 -28.44
CA ILE A 348 -64.13 11.11 -28.52
C ILE A 348 -65.43 10.63 -29.13
N HIS A 349 -66.56 10.99 -28.46
CA HIS A 349 -67.91 10.75 -28.98
C HIS A 349 -68.45 12.03 -29.60
N ILE A 350 -68.94 11.94 -30.84
CA ILE A 350 -69.55 13.04 -31.58
C ILE A 350 -71.09 12.74 -31.78
N ARG A 351 -71.91 13.63 -31.26
CA ARG A 351 -73.36 13.59 -31.54
C ARG A 351 -73.67 14.47 -32.72
N VAL A 352 -74.49 13.97 -33.62
CA VAL A 352 -74.87 14.69 -34.82
C VAL A 352 -76.32 15.08 -34.72
N PHE A 353 -76.54 16.40 -34.75
CA PHE A 353 -77.93 17.01 -34.75
C PHE A 353 -78.35 17.30 -36.19
N ARG A 354 -79.55 16.83 -36.52
CA ARG A 354 -80.23 17.09 -37.82
C ARG A 354 -81.08 18.28 -37.78
#